data_7db1ab3ea74ad7d0b6b58214579133b7
#
_entry.id   7db1ab3ea74ad7d0b6b58214579133b7
#
_cell.length_a   1.000
_cell.length_b   1.000
_cell.length_c   1.000
_cell.angle_alpha   90.00
_cell.angle_beta   90.00
_cell.angle_gamma   90.00
#
_symmetry.space_group_name_H-M   'P 1'
#
loop_
_entity.id
_entity.type
_entity.pdbx_description
1 polymer ?
#
loop_
_entity_poly.entity_id
_entity_poly.type
_entity_poly.pdbx_seq_one_letter_code
_entity_poly.pdbx_strand_id
1 'polypeptide(L)'
;MERKVRVRFAPSPTGPLHMGGVRTALYNYLFARQRGGDFILRIEDTDSHRFVPGAEAYIMEALKWCGITIDEGISEGGPHAPYRQSERKEIYLKYALQLVESGNAYYAFDTPEELNAIRAEAEAAGNTFAYNYEVRGKLATSLALPPDEVQRRIERGDQWVIRFRMPENEEVEMHDLIRGDVVVNTSTLDDKVLYKSADSLPTYHLANIVDDHLMEITHVIRGEEWLPSLPLHYLLYRAFGWSETQPDFAHLPLLLKPTGGGKLSKRDGDKMGFPVFPLRWVSPQGEVSHGYREDGYFPEAFINMLALLGWNPGTEQELFTMDELIAAFSLERVSKSGARFNPEKARWFNAQYLKQKSDAELAALFRPVLNEKGIEASDGKVEQVMGLMKERATFVSELWELTSFLFVAPDDYDPKAAAKFWKGDNPARIRGLRDLLATATDFGKENTEKSVMEWIAANEYPTGQVMNAFRLAIIGKSTGPSMFEVCEILGRDETLRRLDAILTRLGTGENA
;
A
#
# COMPACT_ATOMS: atom_id res chain seq x y z
N MET A 1 30.64 20.16 -7.70
CA MET A 1 29.32 19.93 -8.35
C MET A 1 28.50 19.07 -7.40
N GLU A 2 27.27 19.43 -7.19
CA GLU A 2 26.36 18.62 -6.40
C GLU A 2 26.13 17.27 -7.11
N ARG A 3 26.21 16.14 -6.37
CA ARG A 3 25.98 14.81 -6.96
C ARG A 3 24.52 14.69 -7.40
N LYS A 4 24.26 14.07 -8.56
CA LYS A 4 22.88 13.73 -8.96
C LYS A 4 22.23 12.91 -7.86
N VAL A 5 20.99 13.23 -7.49
CA VAL A 5 20.25 12.49 -6.48
C VAL A 5 20.05 11.03 -6.94
N ARG A 6 20.44 10.08 -6.11
CA ARG A 6 20.25 8.65 -6.35
C ARG A 6 19.75 8.03 -5.06
N VAL A 7 18.60 7.41 -5.15
CA VAL A 7 17.95 6.71 -4.04
C VAL A 7 17.67 5.26 -4.42
N ARG A 8 17.39 4.43 -3.42
CA ARG A 8 17.06 3.04 -3.67
C ARG A 8 15.91 2.55 -2.80
N PHE A 9 15.09 1.70 -3.37
CA PHE A 9 14.25 0.78 -2.64
C PHE A 9 14.95 -0.59 -2.65
N ALA A 10 15.17 -1.16 -1.46
CA ALA A 10 16.01 -2.34 -1.29
C ALA A 10 15.28 -3.42 -0.47
N PRO A 11 14.20 -4.02 -1.03
CA PRO A 11 13.43 -5.02 -0.32
C PRO A 11 14.11 -6.39 -0.32
N SER A 12 13.92 -7.15 0.78
CA SER A 12 14.25 -8.57 0.82
C SER A 12 13.05 -9.38 0.30
N PRO A 13 13.24 -10.38 -0.58
CA PRO A 13 12.16 -11.17 -1.16
C PRO A 13 11.69 -12.28 -0.20
N THR A 14 11.23 -11.90 1.00
CA THR A 14 10.83 -12.78 2.09
C THR A 14 9.31 -12.97 2.22
N GLY A 15 8.57 -12.53 1.20
CA GLY A 15 7.11 -12.58 1.13
C GLY A 15 6.51 -11.39 0.38
N PRO A 16 5.20 -11.19 0.44
CA PRO A 16 4.53 -10.09 -0.25
C PRO A 16 4.92 -8.73 0.33
N LEU A 17 5.05 -7.74 -0.54
CA LEU A 17 5.37 -6.38 -0.14
C LEU A 17 4.21 -5.76 0.65
N HIS A 18 4.44 -5.43 1.91
CA HIS A 18 3.47 -4.75 2.76
C HIS A 18 3.29 -3.28 2.33
N MET A 19 2.12 -2.69 2.56
CA MET A 19 1.84 -1.28 2.24
C MET A 19 2.89 -0.30 2.83
N GLY A 20 3.48 -0.62 3.96
CA GLY A 20 4.59 0.16 4.54
C GLY A 20 5.85 0.14 3.68
N GLY A 21 6.14 -0.99 3.02
CA GLY A 21 7.22 -1.09 2.04
C GLY A 21 6.91 -0.29 0.78
N VAL A 22 5.65 -0.33 0.29
CA VAL A 22 5.21 0.50 -0.84
C VAL A 22 5.35 1.99 -0.50
N ARG A 23 4.98 2.42 0.72
CA ARG A 23 5.18 3.81 1.16
C ARG A 23 6.66 4.20 1.14
N THR A 24 7.55 3.32 1.60
CA THR A 24 9.00 3.56 1.54
C THR A 24 9.47 3.71 0.11
N ALA A 25 9.03 2.84 -0.81
CA ALA A 25 9.33 2.96 -2.24
C ALA A 25 8.79 4.27 -2.81
N LEU A 26 7.54 4.62 -2.49
CA LEU A 26 6.90 5.86 -2.94
C LEU A 26 7.67 7.11 -2.50
N TYR A 27 8.08 7.20 -1.24
CA TYR A 27 8.80 8.39 -0.74
C TYR A 27 10.19 8.53 -1.39
N ASN A 28 10.89 7.41 -1.61
CA ASN A 28 12.11 7.41 -2.41
C ASN A 28 11.85 7.90 -3.85
N TYR A 29 10.82 7.37 -4.48
CA TYR A 29 10.43 7.73 -5.84
C TYR A 29 10.08 9.22 -5.97
N LEU A 30 9.20 9.73 -5.09
CA LEU A 30 8.79 11.15 -5.11
C LEU A 30 10.00 12.07 -4.90
N PHE A 31 10.89 11.72 -3.96
CA PHE A 31 12.10 12.48 -3.68
C PHE A 31 13.06 12.52 -4.88
N ALA A 32 13.29 11.36 -5.53
CA ALA A 32 14.13 11.29 -6.71
C ALA A 32 13.54 12.09 -7.87
N ARG A 33 12.27 11.87 -8.20
CA ARG A 33 11.60 12.53 -9.33
C ARG A 33 11.58 14.04 -9.19
N GLN A 34 11.29 14.56 -7.99
CA GLN A 34 11.29 15.99 -7.71
C GLN A 34 12.66 16.65 -8.02
N ARG A 35 13.75 15.90 -7.80
CA ARG A 35 15.13 16.40 -7.97
C ARG A 35 15.80 15.95 -9.26
N GLY A 36 15.04 15.38 -10.21
CA GLY A 36 15.58 14.84 -11.45
C GLY A 36 16.61 13.71 -11.23
N GLY A 37 16.46 12.99 -10.14
CA GLY A 37 17.33 11.90 -9.72
C GLY A 37 16.88 10.53 -10.21
N ASP A 38 17.63 9.50 -9.82
CA ASP A 38 17.39 8.10 -10.18
C ASP A 38 16.80 7.31 -9.00
N PHE A 39 15.82 6.47 -9.30
CA PHE A 39 15.21 5.50 -8.37
C PHE A 39 15.66 4.08 -8.74
N ILE A 40 16.40 3.44 -7.83
CA ILE A 40 17.02 2.13 -8.03
C ILE A 40 16.25 1.07 -7.25
N LEU A 41 15.99 -0.07 -7.87
CA LEU A 41 15.49 -1.27 -7.19
C LEU A 41 16.62 -2.28 -7.01
N ARG A 42 17.01 -2.53 -5.77
CA ARG A 42 17.99 -3.55 -5.39
C ARG A 42 17.31 -4.65 -4.57
N ILE A 43 17.48 -5.91 -4.96
CA ILE A 43 16.95 -7.05 -4.22
C ILE A 43 17.98 -7.54 -3.21
N GLU A 44 17.62 -7.50 -1.92
CA GLU A 44 18.47 -7.94 -0.81
C GLU A 44 18.12 -9.38 -0.41
N ASP A 45 18.68 -10.34 -1.16
CA ASP A 45 18.42 -11.79 -1.08
C ASP A 45 19.58 -12.59 -0.48
N THR A 46 20.40 -11.95 0.37
CA THR A 46 21.53 -12.61 1.05
C THR A 46 21.09 -13.64 2.11
N ASP A 47 19.86 -13.60 2.57
CA ASP A 47 19.29 -14.58 3.51
C ASP A 47 18.47 -15.64 2.74
N SER A 48 19.15 -16.68 2.27
CA SER A 48 18.55 -17.78 1.53
C SER A 48 17.49 -18.57 2.31
N HIS A 49 17.58 -18.59 3.65
CA HIS A 49 16.61 -19.30 4.50
C HIS A 49 15.25 -18.61 4.56
N ARG A 50 15.22 -17.31 4.28
CA ARG A 50 14.00 -16.50 4.29
C ARG A 50 13.46 -16.20 2.90
N PHE A 51 14.12 -16.69 1.86
CA PHE A 51 13.67 -16.51 0.49
C PHE A 51 12.29 -17.17 0.26
N VAL A 52 11.36 -16.43 -0.35
CA VAL A 52 10.03 -16.93 -0.70
C VAL A 52 9.85 -16.87 -2.22
N PRO A 53 9.63 -18.01 -2.89
CA PRO A 53 9.37 -18.03 -4.32
C PRO A 53 8.21 -17.12 -4.72
N GLY A 54 8.40 -16.36 -5.80
CA GLY A 54 7.40 -15.42 -6.31
C GLY A 54 7.39 -14.04 -5.64
N ALA A 55 8.09 -13.86 -4.50
CA ALA A 55 8.11 -12.57 -3.80
C ALA A 55 8.76 -11.45 -4.64
N GLU A 56 9.82 -11.75 -5.39
CA GLU A 56 10.47 -10.78 -6.28
C GLU A 56 9.51 -10.32 -7.40
N ALA A 57 8.86 -11.26 -8.09
CA ALA A 57 7.88 -10.94 -9.13
C ALA A 57 6.71 -10.11 -8.56
N TYR A 58 6.27 -10.45 -7.35
CA TYR A 58 5.24 -9.68 -6.64
C TYR A 58 5.67 -8.24 -6.38
N ILE A 59 6.92 -8.02 -5.93
CA ILE A 59 7.46 -6.66 -5.69
C ILE A 59 7.41 -5.85 -6.98
N MET A 60 7.88 -6.42 -8.10
CA MET A 60 7.87 -5.77 -9.41
C MET A 60 6.46 -5.40 -9.86
N GLU A 61 5.52 -6.35 -9.76
CA GLU A 61 4.13 -6.12 -10.13
C GLU A 61 3.45 -5.08 -9.24
N ALA A 62 3.72 -5.10 -7.94
CA ALA A 62 3.19 -4.12 -6.99
C ALA A 62 3.67 -2.70 -7.31
N LEU A 63 4.96 -2.49 -7.56
CA LEU A 63 5.51 -1.20 -7.95
C LEU A 63 4.92 -0.71 -9.27
N LYS A 64 4.79 -1.60 -10.26
CA LYS A 64 4.16 -1.29 -11.55
C LYS A 64 2.70 -0.88 -11.39
N TRP A 65 1.92 -1.61 -10.59
CA TRP A 65 0.52 -1.26 -10.31
C TRP A 65 0.40 0.10 -9.63
N CYS A 66 1.35 0.44 -8.75
CA CYS A 66 1.43 1.73 -8.09
C CYS A 66 1.93 2.88 -8.99
N GLY A 67 2.29 2.63 -10.24
CA GLY A 67 2.84 3.65 -11.14
C GLY A 67 4.26 4.11 -10.77
N ILE A 68 4.99 3.33 -9.97
CA ILE A 68 6.37 3.61 -9.58
C ILE A 68 7.31 3.00 -10.63
N THR A 69 7.96 3.86 -11.41
CA THR A 69 8.91 3.45 -12.45
C THR A 69 10.33 3.38 -11.90
N ILE A 70 11.06 2.36 -12.32
CA ILE A 70 12.42 2.05 -11.88
C ILE A 70 13.38 2.54 -12.97
N ASP A 71 14.50 3.21 -12.59
CA ASP A 71 15.52 3.64 -13.54
C ASP A 71 16.63 2.58 -13.69
N GLU A 72 17.02 1.95 -12.59
CA GLU A 72 18.00 0.87 -12.56
C GLU A 72 17.47 -0.27 -11.67
N GLY A 73 17.62 -1.50 -12.11
CA GLY A 73 17.13 -2.64 -11.36
C GLY A 73 17.35 -3.98 -12.08
N ILE A 74 16.73 -5.03 -11.55
CA ILE A 74 16.90 -6.40 -12.06
C ILE A 74 16.31 -6.60 -13.47
N SER A 75 15.30 -5.83 -13.86
CA SER A 75 14.68 -5.89 -15.19
C SER A 75 15.16 -4.77 -16.10
N GLU A 76 15.42 -3.60 -15.57
CA GLU A 76 15.84 -2.41 -16.29
C GLU A 76 17.35 -2.48 -16.63
N GLY A 77 18.13 -3.23 -15.83
CA GLY A 77 19.59 -3.22 -15.90
C GLY A 77 20.15 -1.89 -15.38
N GLY A 78 21.35 -1.55 -15.86
CA GLY A 78 22.02 -0.30 -15.52
C GLY A 78 23.52 -0.46 -15.31
N PRO A 79 24.26 0.64 -15.11
CA PRO A 79 25.73 0.64 -15.00
C PRO A 79 26.29 -0.04 -13.75
N HIS A 80 25.47 -0.24 -12.72
CA HIS A 80 25.88 -0.79 -11.44
C HIS A 80 25.43 -2.25 -11.24
N ALA A 81 24.95 -2.91 -12.31
CA ALA A 81 24.54 -4.32 -12.28
C ALA A 81 25.66 -5.24 -11.74
N PRO A 82 25.30 -6.39 -11.13
CA PRO A 82 23.94 -6.90 -10.90
C PRO A 82 23.23 -6.22 -9.72
N TYR A 83 21.88 -6.25 -9.73
CA TYR A 83 21.04 -5.61 -8.69
C TYR A 83 20.43 -6.62 -7.69
N ARG A 84 20.86 -7.90 -7.76
CA ARG A 84 20.63 -8.88 -6.69
C ARG A 84 21.89 -9.06 -5.87
N GLN A 85 21.78 -8.98 -4.55
CA GLN A 85 22.95 -9.12 -3.67
C GLN A 85 23.58 -10.51 -3.74
N SER A 86 22.78 -11.57 -3.94
CA SER A 86 23.30 -12.93 -4.13
C SER A 86 24.23 -13.08 -5.33
N GLU A 87 24.12 -12.21 -6.34
CA GLU A 87 24.98 -12.20 -7.54
C GLU A 87 26.27 -11.37 -7.36
N ARG A 88 26.50 -10.75 -6.17
CA ARG A 88 27.59 -9.84 -5.86
C ARG A 88 28.57 -10.37 -4.80
N LYS A 89 28.54 -11.65 -4.50
CA LYS A 89 29.29 -12.30 -3.40
C LYS A 89 30.78 -11.97 -3.36
N GLU A 90 31.46 -12.01 -4.50
CA GLU A 90 32.91 -11.74 -4.59
C GLU A 90 33.25 -10.30 -4.20
N ILE A 91 32.37 -9.37 -4.49
CA ILE A 91 32.55 -7.96 -4.13
C ILE A 91 32.60 -7.83 -2.61
N TYR A 92 31.66 -8.44 -1.89
CA TYR A 92 31.55 -8.29 -0.45
C TYR A 92 32.73 -8.87 0.33
N LEU A 93 33.24 -10.03 -0.10
CA LEU A 93 34.42 -10.63 0.54
C LEU A 93 35.63 -9.72 0.46
N LYS A 94 35.86 -9.11 -0.71
CA LYS A 94 36.96 -8.15 -0.89
C LYS A 94 36.89 -7.02 0.13
N TYR A 95 35.73 -6.42 0.33
CA TYR A 95 35.56 -5.32 1.27
C TYR A 95 35.59 -5.78 2.73
N ALA A 96 35.10 -6.99 3.05
CA ALA A 96 35.23 -7.56 4.37
C ALA A 96 36.72 -7.74 4.76
N LEU A 97 37.54 -8.27 3.83
CA LEU A 97 38.97 -8.44 4.03
C LEU A 97 39.72 -7.10 4.16
N GLN A 98 39.37 -6.10 3.37
CA GLN A 98 39.89 -4.73 3.50
C GLN A 98 39.73 -4.17 4.92
N LEU A 99 38.58 -4.41 5.56
CA LEU A 99 38.32 -4.00 6.95
C LEU A 99 39.22 -4.77 7.94
N VAL A 100 39.49 -6.04 7.68
CA VAL A 100 40.40 -6.83 8.50
C VAL A 100 41.82 -6.32 8.36
N GLU A 101 42.31 -6.07 7.13
CA GLU A 101 43.63 -5.55 6.85
C GLU A 101 43.87 -4.17 7.48
N SER A 102 42.85 -3.32 7.48
CA SER A 102 42.90 -1.98 8.11
C SER A 102 42.74 -2.01 9.64
N GLY A 103 42.51 -3.19 10.25
CA GLY A 103 42.28 -3.34 11.69
C GLY A 103 40.92 -2.88 12.20
N ASN A 104 40.00 -2.54 11.27
CA ASN A 104 38.60 -2.15 11.59
C ASN A 104 37.65 -3.34 11.74
N ALA A 105 38.10 -4.55 11.40
CA ALA A 105 37.38 -5.80 11.60
C ALA A 105 38.36 -6.91 12.00
N TYR A 106 37.80 -8.05 12.40
CA TYR A 106 38.61 -9.18 12.85
C TYR A 106 37.85 -10.52 12.62
N TYR A 107 38.61 -11.62 12.53
CA TYR A 107 38.06 -12.97 12.47
C TYR A 107 37.60 -13.43 13.85
N ALA A 108 36.44 -14.10 13.89
CA ALA A 108 35.94 -14.78 15.07
C ALA A 108 35.55 -16.21 14.68
N PHE A 109 35.95 -17.18 15.51
CA PHE A 109 35.80 -18.61 15.29
C PHE A 109 34.84 -19.27 16.30
N ASP A 110 34.23 -18.49 17.19
CA ASP A 110 33.26 -18.98 18.16
C ASP A 110 32.04 -19.60 17.44
N THR A 111 31.68 -20.85 17.81
CA THR A 111 30.53 -21.51 17.24
C THR A 111 29.22 -20.98 17.82
N PRO A 112 28.09 -21.18 17.15
CA PRO A 112 26.78 -20.84 17.71
C PRO A 112 26.51 -21.51 19.06
N GLU A 113 26.97 -22.77 19.25
CA GLU A 113 26.81 -23.54 20.47
C GLU A 113 27.60 -22.92 21.63
N GLU A 114 28.85 -22.54 21.38
CA GLU A 114 29.72 -21.84 22.37
C GLU A 114 29.10 -20.51 22.78
N LEU A 115 28.65 -19.71 21.81
CA LEU A 115 28.02 -18.43 22.10
C LEU A 115 26.70 -18.57 22.84
N ASN A 116 25.92 -19.63 22.57
CA ASN A 116 24.67 -19.90 23.30
C ASN A 116 24.98 -20.32 24.75
N ALA A 117 26.01 -21.13 25.00
CA ALA A 117 26.46 -21.47 26.34
C ALA A 117 26.87 -20.22 27.15
N ILE A 118 27.66 -19.32 26.54
CA ILE A 118 28.07 -18.05 27.18
C ILE A 118 26.85 -17.17 27.50
N ARG A 119 25.89 -17.10 26.60
CA ARG A 119 24.63 -16.34 26.83
C ARG A 119 23.84 -16.90 28.00
N ALA A 120 23.66 -18.22 28.02
CA ALA A 120 22.94 -18.89 29.10
C ALA A 120 23.63 -18.69 30.47
N GLU A 121 24.94 -18.71 30.51
CA GLU A 121 25.73 -18.46 31.74
C GLU A 121 25.54 -17.01 32.22
N ALA A 122 25.61 -16.03 31.29
CA ALA A 122 25.39 -14.63 31.61
C ALA A 122 23.97 -14.37 32.12
N GLU A 123 22.95 -14.95 31.48
CA GLU A 123 21.54 -14.86 31.93
C GLU A 123 21.34 -15.48 33.32
N ALA A 124 21.95 -16.62 33.59
CA ALA A 124 21.90 -17.27 34.92
C ALA A 124 22.54 -16.39 36.01
N ALA A 125 23.53 -15.58 35.65
CA ALA A 125 24.15 -14.59 36.51
C ALA A 125 23.39 -13.23 36.58
N GLY A 126 22.23 -13.09 35.91
CA GLY A 126 21.46 -11.87 35.86
C GLY A 126 22.02 -10.77 34.93
N ASN A 127 22.92 -11.15 34.02
CA ASN A 127 23.58 -10.26 33.08
C ASN A 127 23.10 -10.51 31.63
N THR A 128 23.24 -9.51 30.77
CA THR A 128 23.02 -9.67 29.33
C THR A 128 24.37 -9.79 28.64
N PHE A 129 24.57 -10.85 27.86
CA PHE A 129 25.77 -11.00 27.05
C PHE A 129 25.71 -10.10 25.81
N ALA A 130 26.75 -9.29 25.63
CA ALA A 130 26.99 -8.51 24.43
C ALA A 130 28.37 -8.87 23.84
N TYR A 131 28.44 -9.16 22.54
CA TYR A 131 29.71 -9.42 21.86
C TYR A 131 30.38 -8.10 21.54
N ASN A 132 31.11 -7.52 22.48
CA ASN A 132 31.64 -6.16 22.44
C ASN A 132 33.17 -6.11 22.77
N TYR A 133 33.70 -4.92 22.98
CA TYR A 133 35.10 -4.70 23.30
C TYR A 133 35.56 -5.37 24.59
N GLU A 134 34.71 -5.63 25.56
CA GLU A 134 35.07 -6.27 26.84
C GLU A 134 35.32 -7.77 26.69
N VAL A 135 34.67 -8.41 25.73
CA VAL A 135 34.71 -9.88 25.57
C VAL A 135 35.53 -10.34 24.38
N ARG A 136 35.65 -9.54 23.30
CA ARG A 136 36.34 -9.95 22.06
C ARG A 136 37.80 -10.41 22.26
N GLY A 137 38.51 -9.88 23.26
CA GLY A 137 39.85 -10.29 23.62
C GLY A 137 39.93 -11.57 24.47
N LYS A 138 38.80 -12.15 24.88
CA LYS A 138 38.68 -13.37 25.67
C LYS A 138 38.08 -14.54 24.91
N LEU A 139 37.54 -14.28 23.72
CA LEU A 139 36.87 -15.24 22.86
C LEU A 139 37.82 -15.76 21.76
N ALA A 140 37.36 -16.72 20.96
CA ALA A 140 38.16 -17.32 19.88
C ALA A 140 38.27 -16.37 18.68
N THR A 141 38.96 -15.25 18.85
CA THR A 141 39.12 -14.18 17.83
C THR A 141 40.56 -14.03 17.37
N SER A 142 40.76 -13.45 16.18
CA SER A 142 42.10 -13.08 15.72
C SER A 142 42.75 -11.96 16.54
N LEU A 143 42.04 -11.35 17.47
CA LEU A 143 42.56 -10.39 18.42
C LEU A 143 43.13 -11.07 19.68
N ALA A 144 42.65 -12.28 20.01
CA ALA A 144 43.07 -13.05 21.17
C ALA A 144 44.01 -14.20 20.82
N LEU A 145 43.83 -14.81 19.65
CA LEU A 145 44.63 -15.97 19.19
C LEU A 145 45.94 -15.53 18.56
N PRO A 146 47.01 -16.36 18.67
CA PRO A 146 48.26 -16.14 17.93
C PRO A 146 48.01 -16.13 16.42
N PRO A 147 48.74 -15.29 15.65
CA PRO A 147 48.52 -15.19 14.19
C PRO A 147 48.67 -16.50 13.42
N ASP A 148 49.63 -17.35 13.82
CA ASP A 148 49.80 -18.68 13.22
C ASP A 148 48.69 -19.65 13.54
N GLU A 149 47.98 -19.52 14.64
CA GLU A 149 46.79 -20.28 14.95
C GLU A 149 45.58 -19.80 14.11
N VAL A 150 45.44 -18.51 13.93
CA VAL A 150 44.40 -17.94 13.05
C VAL A 150 44.57 -18.47 11.62
N GLN A 151 45.81 -18.42 11.10
CA GLN A 151 46.11 -18.92 9.75
C GLN A 151 45.86 -20.42 9.63
N ARG A 152 46.27 -21.23 10.61
CA ARG A 152 46.00 -22.68 10.63
C ARG A 152 44.49 -23.00 10.64
N ARG A 153 43.69 -22.27 11.37
CA ARG A 153 42.23 -22.46 11.41
C ARG A 153 41.60 -22.17 10.04
N ILE A 154 42.02 -21.07 9.40
CA ILE A 154 41.53 -20.71 8.08
C ILE A 154 41.90 -21.79 7.04
N GLU A 155 43.17 -22.21 7.02
CA GLU A 155 43.70 -23.23 6.09
C GLU A 155 43.05 -24.62 6.31
N ARG A 156 42.74 -24.96 7.54
CA ARG A 156 42.02 -26.20 7.90
C ARG A 156 40.56 -26.19 7.49
N GLY A 157 39.99 -25.02 7.17
CA GLY A 157 38.60 -24.85 6.77
C GLY A 157 37.63 -24.70 7.93
N ASP A 158 38.11 -24.28 9.12
CA ASP A 158 37.22 -23.96 10.24
C ASP A 158 36.26 -22.83 9.82
N GLN A 159 35.01 -22.89 10.27
CA GLN A 159 34.08 -21.79 10.03
C GLN A 159 34.49 -20.55 10.81
N TRP A 160 34.37 -19.43 10.18
CA TRP A 160 34.65 -18.11 10.76
C TRP A 160 33.66 -17.06 10.31
N VAL A 161 33.56 -16.03 11.09
CA VAL A 161 32.86 -14.79 10.71
C VAL A 161 33.83 -13.63 10.81
N ILE A 162 33.58 -12.58 10.03
CA ILE A 162 34.26 -11.27 10.20
C ILE A 162 33.32 -10.38 10.97
N ARG A 163 33.81 -9.83 12.09
CA ARG A 163 33.08 -8.86 12.92
C ARG A 163 33.69 -7.48 12.79
N PHE A 164 32.83 -6.45 12.78
CA PHE A 164 33.28 -5.08 12.89
C PHE A 164 33.90 -4.84 14.27
N ARG A 165 35.07 -4.23 14.31
CA ARG A 165 35.73 -3.85 15.56
C ARG A 165 35.17 -2.52 16.04
N MET A 166 34.12 -2.56 16.85
CA MET A 166 33.50 -1.35 17.40
C MET A 166 34.50 -0.58 18.25
N PRO A 167 34.64 0.75 18.10
CA PRO A 167 35.40 1.59 19.05
C PRO A 167 34.91 1.40 20.48
N GLU A 168 35.81 1.51 21.46
CA GLU A 168 35.52 1.08 22.84
C GLU A 168 34.58 2.02 23.61
N ASN A 169 34.79 3.32 23.49
CA ASN A 169 34.02 4.32 24.20
C ASN A 169 34.07 5.64 23.43
N GLU A 170 33.34 5.69 22.33
CA GLU A 170 33.32 6.85 21.43
C GLU A 170 31.88 7.32 21.27
N GLU A 171 31.64 8.61 21.32
CA GLU A 171 30.38 9.21 20.93
C GLU A 171 30.37 9.37 19.41
N VAL A 172 29.37 8.74 18.75
CA VAL A 172 29.12 8.86 17.33
C VAL A 172 27.97 9.83 17.14
N GLU A 173 28.30 11.00 16.60
CA GLU A 173 27.35 12.03 16.23
C GLU A 173 26.88 11.77 14.80
N MET A 174 25.57 11.75 14.59
CA MET A 174 24.94 11.44 13.32
C MET A 174 23.80 12.39 13.07
N HIS A 175 23.57 12.73 11.80
CA HIS A 175 22.42 13.54 11.40
C HIS A 175 21.44 12.71 10.57
N ASP A 176 20.18 12.78 10.91
CA ASP A 176 19.08 12.18 10.16
C ASP A 176 18.11 13.26 9.69
N LEU A 177 17.79 13.28 8.39
CA LEU A 177 16.98 14.35 7.79
C LEU A 177 15.58 14.48 8.39
N ILE A 178 15.05 13.41 9.04
CA ILE A 178 13.74 13.41 9.67
C ILE A 178 13.85 13.48 11.18
N ARG A 179 14.77 12.68 11.78
CA ARG A 179 14.90 12.56 13.23
C ARG A 179 15.72 13.70 13.85
N GLY A 180 16.57 14.34 13.04
CA GLY A 180 17.55 15.32 13.50
C GLY A 180 18.81 14.66 14.03
N ASP A 181 19.50 15.33 14.94
CA ASP A 181 20.76 14.86 15.49
C ASP A 181 20.56 13.68 16.45
N VAL A 182 21.36 12.62 16.24
CA VAL A 182 21.35 11.39 17.02
C VAL A 182 22.78 11.15 17.52
N VAL A 183 22.95 10.95 18.81
CA VAL A 183 24.26 10.66 19.43
C VAL A 183 24.16 9.30 20.11
N VAL A 184 25.10 8.39 19.81
CA VAL A 184 25.16 7.07 20.41
C VAL A 184 26.58 6.78 20.86
N ASN A 185 26.76 6.31 22.11
CA ASN A 185 28.04 5.86 22.61
C ASN A 185 28.28 4.40 22.19
N THR A 186 29.43 4.13 21.58
CA THR A 186 29.81 2.80 21.05
C THR A 186 29.94 1.72 22.13
N SER A 187 30.13 2.08 23.40
CA SER A 187 30.18 1.14 24.52
C SER A 187 28.87 0.34 24.69
N THR A 188 27.78 0.86 24.14
CA THR A 188 26.46 0.19 24.18
C THR A 188 26.21 -0.71 22.97
N LEU A 189 27.15 -0.82 22.04
CA LEU A 189 27.00 -1.49 20.76
C LEU A 189 27.79 -2.81 20.70
N ASP A 190 27.25 -3.77 19.95
CA ASP A 190 27.92 -5.05 19.68
C ASP A 190 28.88 -4.95 18.48
N ASP A 191 29.91 -5.78 18.48
CA ASP A 191 30.75 -6.06 17.30
C ASP A 191 29.93 -6.93 16.31
N LYS A 192 29.17 -6.28 15.44
CA LYS A 192 28.26 -6.97 14.52
C LYS A 192 29.00 -7.82 13.49
N VAL A 193 28.46 -9.00 13.20
CA VAL A 193 28.95 -9.82 12.09
C VAL A 193 28.72 -9.11 10.77
N LEU A 194 29.75 -9.03 9.95
CA LEU A 194 29.73 -8.43 8.62
C LEU A 194 29.71 -9.48 7.52
N TYR A 195 30.45 -10.60 7.71
CA TYR A 195 30.58 -11.65 6.71
C TYR A 195 30.67 -13.03 7.39
N LYS A 196 30.12 -14.07 6.73
CA LYS A 196 30.09 -15.46 7.19
C LYS A 196 30.76 -16.37 6.17
N SER A 197 31.78 -17.13 6.58
CA SER A 197 32.45 -18.08 5.69
C SER A 197 31.53 -19.24 5.30
N ALA A 198 30.67 -19.70 6.19
CA ALA A 198 29.76 -20.84 5.97
C ALA A 198 28.85 -20.67 4.75
N ASP A 199 28.29 -19.46 4.57
CA ASP A 199 27.37 -19.15 3.47
C ASP A 199 28.08 -18.45 2.31
N SER A 200 29.34 -18.03 2.50
CA SER A 200 30.07 -17.11 1.62
C SER A 200 29.26 -15.84 1.31
N LEU A 201 28.57 -15.33 2.32
CA LEU A 201 27.66 -14.20 2.21
C LEU A 201 27.91 -13.13 3.28
N PRO A 202 27.74 -11.85 2.91
CA PRO A 202 27.73 -10.75 3.86
C PRO A 202 26.44 -10.80 4.69
N THR A 203 26.48 -10.12 5.85
CA THR A 203 25.26 -9.69 6.50
C THR A 203 24.73 -8.42 5.86
N TYR A 204 23.48 -8.09 6.18
CA TYR A 204 22.82 -6.85 5.73
C TYR A 204 23.73 -5.61 5.89
N HIS A 205 24.40 -5.48 7.02
CA HIS A 205 25.21 -4.29 7.32
C HIS A 205 26.33 -4.03 6.31
N LEU A 206 27.11 -5.06 5.97
CA LEU A 206 28.19 -4.91 4.99
C LEU A 206 27.64 -4.75 3.58
N ALA A 207 26.68 -5.60 3.18
CA ALA A 207 26.11 -5.58 1.83
C ALA A 207 25.48 -4.23 1.50
N ASN A 208 24.68 -3.70 2.44
CA ASN A 208 24.00 -2.43 2.29
C ASN A 208 24.97 -1.26 2.05
N ILE A 209 26.04 -1.15 2.88
CA ILE A 209 27.02 -0.07 2.79
C ILE A 209 27.86 -0.17 1.50
N VAL A 210 28.33 -1.36 1.17
CA VAL A 210 29.13 -1.58 -0.05
C VAL A 210 28.30 -1.26 -1.30
N ASP A 211 27.07 -1.72 -1.35
CA ASP A 211 26.21 -1.47 -2.50
C ASP A 211 25.78 -0.02 -2.60
N ASP A 212 25.41 0.62 -1.49
CA ASP A 212 25.06 2.03 -1.50
C ASP A 212 26.23 2.90 -1.97
N HIS A 213 27.47 2.56 -1.57
CA HIS A 213 28.67 3.25 -2.06
C HIS A 213 28.92 3.00 -3.56
N LEU A 214 28.93 1.72 -4.00
CA LEU A 214 29.22 1.35 -5.39
C LEU A 214 28.10 1.76 -6.38
N MET A 215 26.87 1.89 -5.91
CA MET A 215 25.72 2.38 -6.70
C MET A 215 25.56 3.89 -6.58
N GLU A 216 26.49 4.57 -5.93
CA GLU A 216 26.55 6.04 -5.78
C GLU A 216 25.27 6.62 -5.13
N ILE A 217 24.69 5.89 -4.19
CA ILE A 217 23.47 6.33 -3.47
C ILE A 217 23.79 7.60 -2.67
N THR A 218 22.94 8.60 -2.82
CA THR A 218 23.09 9.90 -2.15
C THR A 218 22.19 10.06 -0.93
N HIS A 219 21.03 9.38 -0.93
CA HIS A 219 20.09 9.43 0.18
C HIS A 219 19.55 8.03 0.47
N VAL A 220 19.54 7.65 1.74
CA VAL A 220 19.01 6.40 2.26
C VAL A 220 17.73 6.70 3.02
N ILE A 221 16.59 6.58 2.32
CA ILE A 221 15.26 6.75 2.89
C ILE A 221 14.68 5.36 3.19
N ARG A 222 14.47 5.04 4.48
CA ARG A 222 14.04 3.70 4.93
C ARG A 222 13.22 3.77 6.21
N GLY A 223 12.61 2.65 6.64
CA GLY A 223 11.83 2.59 7.88
C GLY A 223 12.68 2.80 9.14
N GLU A 224 12.09 3.38 10.18
CA GLU A 224 12.77 3.68 11.46
C GLU A 224 13.21 2.43 12.24
N GLU A 225 12.74 1.24 11.88
CA GLU A 225 13.24 -0.02 12.41
C GLU A 225 14.74 -0.23 12.16
N TRP A 226 15.31 0.48 11.20
CA TRP A 226 16.73 0.47 10.86
C TRP A 226 17.57 1.57 11.55
N LEU A 227 16.91 2.47 12.29
CA LEU A 227 17.61 3.53 13.02
C LEU A 227 18.67 3.00 14.00
N PRO A 228 18.47 1.87 14.72
CA PRO A 228 19.50 1.29 15.56
C PRO A 228 20.76 0.83 14.82
N SER A 229 20.71 0.66 13.51
CA SER A 229 21.87 0.31 12.68
C SER A 229 22.69 1.53 12.22
N LEU A 230 22.15 2.73 12.38
CA LEU A 230 22.77 3.97 11.88
C LEU A 230 24.19 4.19 12.41
N PRO A 231 24.48 4.01 13.72
CA PRO A 231 25.83 4.19 14.24
C PRO A 231 26.87 3.27 13.56
N LEU A 232 26.52 1.99 13.39
CA LEU A 232 27.39 1.04 12.68
C LEU A 232 27.62 1.47 11.22
N HIS A 233 26.59 1.95 10.55
CA HIS A 233 26.72 2.40 9.16
C HIS A 233 27.64 3.61 9.04
N TYR A 234 27.52 4.61 9.91
CA TYR A 234 28.44 5.75 9.96
C TYR A 234 29.89 5.30 10.19
N LEU A 235 30.09 4.37 11.13
CA LEU A 235 31.41 3.81 11.43
C LEU A 235 31.98 3.00 10.27
N LEU A 236 31.16 2.27 9.52
CA LEU A 236 31.59 1.53 8.32
C LEU A 236 32.03 2.49 7.19
N TYR A 237 31.26 3.56 6.90
CA TYR A 237 31.68 4.59 5.95
C TYR A 237 32.99 5.20 6.34
N ARG A 238 33.20 5.52 7.62
CA ARG A 238 34.45 6.03 8.15
C ARG A 238 35.63 5.02 8.01
N ALA A 239 35.39 3.76 8.36
CA ALA A 239 36.39 2.70 8.31
C ALA A 239 36.85 2.39 6.87
N PHE A 240 36.00 2.54 5.90
CA PHE A 240 36.34 2.45 4.48
C PHE A 240 37.00 3.71 3.91
N GLY A 241 37.03 4.83 4.64
CA GLY A 241 37.47 6.11 4.11
C GLY A 241 36.45 6.78 3.16
N TRP A 242 35.16 6.43 3.26
CA TRP A 242 34.09 6.91 2.38
C TRP A 242 33.21 8.01 2.99
N SER A 243 33.70 8.70 4.03
CA SER A 243 32.95 9.75 4.73
C SER A 243 32.43 10.86 3.80
N GLU A 244 33.21 11.22 2.76
CA GLU A 244 32.83 12.26 1.80
C GLU A 244 31.71 11.79 0.82
N THR A 245 31.56 10.50 0.65
CA THR A 245 30.54 9.90 -0.25
C THR A 245 29.41 9.24 0.51
N GLN A 246 29.42 9.31 1.84
CA GLN A 246 28.34 8.82 2.69
C GLN A 246 27.02 9.46 2.27
N PRO A 247 25.94 8.67 2.14
CA PRO A 247 24.62 9.22 1.87
C PRO A 247 24.04 9.94 3.09
N ASP A 248 23.13 10.86 2.84
CA ASP A 248 22.24 11.37 3.86
C ASP A 248 21.20 10.31 4.25
N PHE A 249 20.86 10.23 5.54
CA PHE A 249 19.91 9.25 6.05
C PHE A 249 18.59 9.90 6.42
N ALA A 250 17.49 9.22 6.15
CA ALA A 250 16.14 9.62 6.51
C ALA A 250 15.33 8.39 6.99
N HIS A 251 14.98 8.35 8.27
CA HIS A 251 14.25 7.24 8.87
C HIS A 251 12.77 7.57 9.01
N LEU A 252 11.95 6.92 8.18
CA LEU A 252 10.50 7.11 8.10
C LEU A 252 9.78 6.53 9.33
N PRO A 253 8.74 7.21 9.83
CA PRO A 253 7.97 6.72 10.97
C PRO A 253 7.22 5.43 10.64
N LEU A 254 6.95 4.60 11.66
CA LEU A 254 6.17 3.38 11.52
C LEU A 254 4.73 3.69 11.09
N LEU A 255 4.14 2.77 10.33
CA LEU A 255 2.69 2.69 10.19
C LEU A 255 2.10 2.00 11.42
N LEU A 256 1.21 2.71 12.10
CA LEU A 256 0.56 2.22 13.31
C LEU A 256 -0.83 1.64 13.00
N LYS A 257 -1.24 0.67 13.81
CA LYS A 257 -2.61 0.10 13.72
C LYS A 257 -3.69 1.16 13.91
N PRO A 258 -4.91 0.92 13.38
CA PRO A 258 -6.05 1.82 13.55
C PRO A 258 -6.38 2.10 15.02
N THR A 259 -6.25 1.09 15.88
CA THR A 259 -6.58 1.17 17.31
C THR A 259 -5.44 0.62 18.17
N GLY A 260 -5.27 1.17 19.37
CA GLY A 260 -4.18 0.79 20.28
C GLY A 260 -2.81 1.30 19.82
N GLY A 261 -1.76 0.68 20.30
CA GLY A 261 -0.36 0.98 19.96
C GLY A 261 0.29 -0.11 19.11
N GLY A 262 1.44 0.23 18.52
CA GLY A 262 2.30 -0.71 17.80
C GLY A 262 2.15 -0.68 16.27
N LYS A 263 3.12 -1.33 15.62
CA LYS A 263 3.25 -1.40 14.15
C LYS A 263 2.08 -2.15 13.54
N LEU A 264 1.55 -1.64 12.43
CA LEU A 264 0.53 -2.29 11.61
C LEU A 264 1.09 -3.59 11.02
N SER A 265 0.32 -4.67 11.14
CA SER A 265 0.70 -6.01 10.66
C SER A 265 -0.42 -6.67 9.85
N LYS A 266 -0.09 -7.76 9.12
CA LYS A 266 -1.08 -8.59 8.42
C LYS A 266 -2.22 -9.03 9.35
N ARG A 267 -1.90 -9.49 10.57
CA ARG A 267 -2.91 -9.96 11.55
C ARG A 267 -3.92 -8.87 11.93
N ASP A 268 -3.49 -7.61 11.94
CA ASP A 268 -4.38 -6.49 12.23
C ASP A 268 -5.36 -6.28 11.07
N GLY A 269 -4.88 -6.35 9.82
CA GLY A 269 -5.71 -6.30 8.62
C GLY A 269 -6.74 -7.43 8.56
N ASP A 270 -6.29 -8.68 8.73
CA ASP A 270 -7.15 -9.87 8.73
C ASP A 270 -8.25 -9.76 9.81
N LYS A 271 -7.89 -9.30 11.01
CA LYS A 271 -8.84 -9.14 12.13
C LYS A 271 -9.86 -8.03 11.90
N MET A 272 -9.48 -6.96 11.24
CA MET A 272 -10.29 -5.75 11.07
C MET A 272 -10.93 -5.65 9.67
N GLY A 273 -10.66 -6.61 8.78
CA GLY A 273 -11.29 -6.71 7.46
C GLY A 273 -10.79 -5.71 6.43
N PHE A 274 -9.49 -5.38 6.43
CA PHE A 274 -8.89 -4.55 5.39
C PHE A 274 -7.56 -5.13 4.89
N PRO A 275 -7.20 -4.94 3.62
CA PRO A 275 -5.93 -5.43 3.09
C PRO A 275 -4.74 -4.61 3.61
N VAL A 276 -3.59 -5.25 3.74
CA VAL A 276 -2.30 -4.60 4.04
C VAL A 276 -1.29 -4.76 2.91
N PHE A 277 -1.66 -5.46 1.86
CA PHE A 277 -0.85 -5.70 0.67
C PHE A 277 -1.42 -4.99 -0.54
N PRO A 278 -0.60 -4.46 -1.46
CA PRO A 278 -1.09 -3.84 -2.69
C PRO A 278 -1.84 -4.81 -3.61
N LEU A 279 -1.37 -6.06 -3.68
CA LEU A 279 -1.92 -7.10 -4.55
C LEU A 279 -2.25 -8.36 -3.73
N ARG A 280 -3.15 -9.18 -4.27
CA ARG A 280 -3.42 -10.52 -3.71
C ARG A 280 -2.14 -11.36 -3.70
N TRP A 281 -1.94 -12.06 -2.60
CA TRP A 281 -0.83 -12.99 -2.43
C TRP A 281 -1.33 -14.39 -2.07
N VAL A 282 -0.75 -15.40 -2.70
CA VAL A 282 -0.94 -16.80 -2.31
C VAL A 282 0.39 -17.33 -1.82
N SER A 283 0.46 -17.71 -0.55
CA SER A 283 1.69 -18.24 0.04
C SER A 283 2.04 -19.61 -0.56
N PRO A 284 3.29 -20.08 -0.44
CA PRO A 284 3.66 -21.44 -0.84
C PRO A 284 2.83 -22.54 -0.14
N GLN A 285 2.22 -22.25 1.01
CA GLN A 285 1.35 -23.15 1.76
C GLN A 285 -0.13 -23.04 1.35
N GLY A 286 -0.45 -22.18 0.37
CA GLY A 286 -1.80 -21.98 -0.14
C GLY A 286 -2.64 -20.96 0.65
N GLU A 287 -2.08 -20.27 1.64
CA GLU A 287 -2.78 -19.19 2.33
C GLU A 287 -2.98 -17.98 1.41
N VAL A 288 -4.21 -17.50 1.34
CA VAL A 288 -4.57 -16.34 0.53
C VAL A 288 -4.61 -15.08 1.40
N SER A 289 -3.93 -14.04 0.95
CA SER A 289 -4.04 -12.69 1.51
C SER A 289 -4.66 -11.77 0.46
N HIS A 290 -5.64 -10.98 0.87
CA HIS A 290 -6.28 -9.99 0.00
C HIS A 290 -5.34 -8.82 -0.30
N GLY A 291 -5.53 -8.21 -1.48
CA GLY A 291 -4.81 -7.04 -1.92
C GLY A 291 -5.74 -5.88 -2.24
N TYR A 292 -5.22 -4.65 -2.10
CA TYR A 292 -5.98 -3.44 -2.43
C TYR A 292 -6.54 -3.47 -3.86
N ARG A 293 -5.75 -3.96 -4.84
CA ARG A 293 -6.19 -4.08 -6.23
C ARG A 293 -7.40 -4.98 -6.38
N GLU A 294 -7.37 -6.17 -5.79
CA GLU A 294 -8.43 -7.16 -5.89
C GLU A 294 -9.67 -6.78 -5.07
N ASP A 295 -9.49 -5.99 -4.03
CA ASP A 295 -10.59 -5.40 -3.26
C ASP A 295 -11.20 -4.16 -3.98
N GLY A 296 -10.71 -3.82 -5.17
CA GLY A 296 -11.28 -2.80 -6.06
C GLY A 296 -10.79 -1.38 -5.83
N TYR A 297 -9.68 -1.18 -5.11
CA TYR A 297 -9.07 0.13 -4.98
C TYR A 297 -8.35 0.53 -6.26
N PHE A 298 -8.49 1.79 -6.65
CA PHE A 298 -7.68 2.39 -7.71
C PHE A 298 -6.24 2.61 -7.24
N PRO A 299 -5.25 2.41 -8.11
CA PRO A 299 -3.85 2.65 -7.75
C PRO A 299 -3.59 4.09 -7.31
N GLU A 300 -4.23 5.07 -7.95
CA GLU A 300 -4.13 6.48 -7.60
C GLU A 300 -4.65 6.76 -6.18
N ALA A 301 -5.76 6.13 -5.80
CA ALA A 301 -6.33 6.26 -4.45
C ALA A 301 -5.41 5.65 -3.39
N PHE A 302 -4.86 4.46 -3.69
CA PHE A 302 -3.92 3.77 -2.80
C PHE A 302 -2.64 4.57 -2.60
N ILE A 303 -2.04 5.09 -3.68
CA ILE A 303 -0.82 5.90 -3.63
C ILE A 303 -1.05 7.22 -2.89
N ASN A 304 -2.14 7.93 -3.18
CA ASN A 304 -2.45 9.18 -2.49
C ASN A 304 -2.65 8.96 -0.98
N MET A 305 -3.37 7.91 -0.60
CA MET A 305 -3.50 7.51 0.80
C MET A 305 -2.15 7.25 1.45
N LEU A 306 -1.26 6.47 0.80
CA LEU A 306 0.07 6.17 1.32
C LEU A 306 0.94 7.41 1.45
N ALA A 307 0.88 8.33 0.48
CA ALA A 307 1.65 9.57 0.53
C ALA A 307 1.33 10.38 1.79
N LEU A 308 0.05 10.47 2.17
CA LEU A 308 -0.38 11.22 3.36
C LEU A 308 -0.23 10.46 4.68
N LEU A 309 0.22 9.20 4.65
CA LEU A 309 0.53 8.43 5.85
C LEU A 309 1.93 8.78 6.38
N GLY A 310 2.00 9.88 7.11
CA GLY A 310 3.23 10.35 7.75
C GLY A 310 3.92 11.49 7.03
N TRP A 311 3.36 12.02 5.96
CA TRP A 311 3.76 13.25 5.31
C TRP A 311 2.58 14.22 5.22
N ASN A 312 2.87 15.53 5.24
CA ASN A 312 1.87 16.59 5.14
C ASN A 312 2.31 17.62 4.10
N PRO A 313 1.48 17.94 3.09
CA PRO A 313 1.82 18.92 2.04
C PRO A 313 1.91 20.37 2.57
N GLY A 314 1.39 20.65 3.76
CA GLY A 314 1.31 22.00 4.34
C GLY A 314 0.18 22.84 3.76
N THR A 315 -0.74 22.21 3.05
CA THR A 315 -1.96 22.78 2.49
C THR A 315 -3.16 21.93 2.93
N GLU A 316 -4.37 22.36 2.62
CA GLU A 316 -5.60 21.59 2.86
C GLU A 316 -5.91 20.58 1.73
N GLN A 317 -5.08 20.53 0.70
CA GLN A 317 -5.25 19.59 -0.41
C GLN A 317 -5.06 18.16 0.09
N GLU A 318 -6.00 17.28 -0.22
CA GLU A 318 -5.94 15.85 0.11
C GLU A 318 -5.87 14.94 -1.13
N LEU A 319 -6.32 15.42 -2.29
CA LEU A 319 -6.31 14.63 -3.53
C LEU A 319 -5.19 15.13 -4.44
N PHE A 320 -4.31 14.22 -4.85
CA PHE A 320 -3.12 14.52 -5.63
C PHE A 320 -2.95 13.51 -6.76
N THR A 321 -2.69 13.98 -7.95
CA THR A 321 -2.08 13.16 -9.00
C THR A 321 -0.64 12.81 -8.62
N MET A 322 -0.03 11.84 -9.31
CA MET A 322 1.38 11.50 -9.08
C MET A 322 2.30 12.70 -9.33
N ASP A 323 2.04 13.50 -10.36
CA ASP A 323 2.84 14.69 -10.69
C ASP A 323 2.72 15.77 -9.60
N GLU A 324 1.52 15.96 -9.06
CA GLU A 324 1.32 16.88 -7.94
C GLU A 324 2.01 16.38 -6.66
N LEU A 325 2.00 15.07 -6.39
CA LEU A 325 2.76 14.48 -5.29
C LEU A 325 4.26 14.70 -5.46
N ILE A 326 4.80 14.48 -6.66
CA ILE A 326 6.21 14.74 -6.97
C ILE A 326 6.56 16.21 -6.73
N ALA A 327 5.72 17.13 -7.19
CA ALA A 327 5.96 18.56 -7.03
C ALA A 327 5.89 19.03 -5.56
N ALA A 328 4.98 18.46 -4.78
CA ALA A 328 4.72 18.88 -3.40
C ALA A 328 5.60 18.21 -2.34
N PHE A 329 6.14 17.02 -2.64
CA PHE A 329 6.83 16.18 -1.64
C PHE A 329 8.09 16.84 -1.08
N SER A 330 8.30 16.71 0.23
CA SER A 330 9.56 17.09 0.89
C SER A 330 9.80 16.24 2.15
N LEU A 331 11.04 15.90 2.42
CA LEU A 331 11.43 15.12 3.61
C LEU A 331 11.21 15.90 4.91
N GLU A 332 11.36 17.22 4.87
CA GLU A 332 11.20 18.12 6.01
C GLU A 332 9.78 18.10 6.57
N ARG A 333 8.80 17.73 5.75
CA ARG A 333 7.39 17.61 6.12
C ARG A 333 6.97 16.19 6.52
N VAL A 334 7.92 15.25 6.53
CA VAL A 334 7.67 13.90 7.07
C VAL A 334 7.61 13.97 8.59
N SER A 335 6.55 13.42 9.17
CA SER A 335 6.34 13.39 10.62
C SER A 335 7.42 12.54 11.31
N LYS A 336 7.86 13.00 12.49
CA LYS A 336 8.71 12.19 13.39
C LYS A 336 7.92 11.09 14.11
N SER A 337 6.62 11.26 14.27
CA SER A 337 5.74 10.31 14.98
C SER A 337 5.16 9.27 14.03
N GLY A 338 4.84 8.08 14.56
CA GLY A 338 4.18 7.03 13.80
C GLY A 338 2.85 7.50 13.20
N ALA A 339 2.59 7.09 11.96
CA ALA A 339 1.38 7.43 11.22
C ALA A 339 0.30 6.37 11.44
N ARG A 340 -0.82 6.77 12.01
CA ARG A 340 -1.94 5.86 12.26
C ARG A 340 -2.74 5.63 10.98
N PHE A 341 -2.87 4.37 10.60
CA PHE A 341 -3.70 3.96 9.47
C PHE A 341 -5.20 4.09 9.83
N ASN A 342 -6.01 4.56 8.87
CA ASN A 342 -7.46 4.65 9.00
C ASN A 342 -8.13 3.98 7.79
N PRO A 343 -8.79 2.79 7.96
CA PRO A 343 -9.46 2.08 6.88
C PRO A 343 -10.62 2.87 6.24
N GLU A 344 -11.36 3.65 7.03
CA GLU A 344 -12.46 4.48 6.50
C GLU A 344 -11.93 5.59 5.61
N LYS A 345 -10.79 6.20 5.98
CA LYS A 345 -10.13 7.20 5.13
C LYS A 345 -9.61 6.58 3.82
N ALA A 346 -9.14 5.32 3.87
CA ALA A 346 -8.75 4.59 2.66
C ALA A 346 -9.93 4.42 1.69
N ARG A 347 -11.11 4.01 2.20
CA ARG A 347 -12.35 3.92 1.42
C ARG A 347 -12.77 5.28 0.88
N TRP A 348 -12.65 6.33 1.69
CA TRP A 348 -12.96 7.69 1.27
C TRP A 348 -12.09 8.12 0.08
N PHE A 349 -10.78 7.87 0.11
CA PHE A 349 -9.90 8.15 -1.03
C PHE A 349 -10.41 7.42 -2.28
N ASN A 350 -10.73 6.13 -2.18
CA ASN A 350 -11.22 5.39 -3.34
C ASN A 350 -12.51 5.98 -3.92
N ALA A 351 -13.46 6.35 -3.05
CA ALA A 351 -14.70 7.02 -3.47
C ALA A 351 -14.43 8.35 -4.19
N GLN A 352 -13.46 9.17 -3.73
CA GLN A 352 -13.13 10.42 -4.40
C GLN A 352 -12.55 10.19 -5.80
N TYR A 353 -11.65 9.22 -5.96
CA TYR A 353 -11.09 8.88 -7.27
C TYR A 353 -12.12 8.23 -8.20
N LEU A 354 -13.05 7.43 -7.68
CA LEU A 354 -14.17 6.90 -8.46
C LEU A 354 -15.04 8.04 -9.03
N LYS A 355 -15.36 9.03 -8.22
CA LYS A 355 -16.16 10.20 -8.64
C LYS A 355 -15.47 11.05 -9.71
N GLN A 356 -14.15 11.14 -9.68
CA GLN A 356 -13.36 11.90 -10.67
C GLN A 356 -13.29 11.22 -12.03
N LYS A 357 -13.54 9.90 -12.11
CA LYS A 357 -13.56 9.20 -13.39
C LYS A 357 -14.74 9.68 -14.25
N SER A 358 -14.51 9.78 -15.53
CA SER A 358 -15.57 10.07 -16.50
C SER A 358 -16.60 8.93 -16.50
N ASP A 359 -17.82 9.25 -16.93
CA ASP A 359 -18.90 8.26 -17.03
C ASP A 359 -18.53 7.14 -18.00
N ALA A 360 -17.83 7.47 -19.08
CA ALA A 360 -17.32 6.51 -20.08
C ALA A 360 -16.25 5.56 -19.47
N GLU A 361 -15.29 6.08 -18.67
CA GLU A 361 -14.31 5.23 -17.97
C GLU A 361 -14.99 4.26 -16.99
N LEU A 362 -15.98 4.76 -16.21
CA LEU A 362 -16.71 3.93 -15.29
C LEU A 362 -17.58 2.90 -16.02
N ALA A 363 -18.20 3.28 -17.14
CA ALA A 363 -18.95 2.35 -17.98
C ALA A 363 -18.06 1.20 -18.50
N ALA A 364 -16.84 1.52 -18.93
CA ALA A 364 -15.87 0.51 -19.35
C ALA A 364 -15.47 -0.44 -18.21
N LEU A 365 -15.25 0.10 -17.00
CA LEU A 365 -14.93 -0.69 -15.80
C LEU A 365 -16.12 -1.54 -15.32
N PHE A 366 -17.35 -1.09 -15.55
CA PHE A 366 -18.58 -1.78 -15.14
C PHE A 366 -19.04 -2.82 -16.16
N ARG A 367 -18.66 -2.69 -17.44
CA ARG A 367 -19.05 -3.60 -18.53
C ARG A 367 -18.82 -5.09 -18.23
N PRO A 368 -17.70 -5.53 -17.64
CA PRO A 368 -17.49 -6.93 -17.25
C PRO A 368 -18.60 -7.45 -16.28
N VAL A 369 -19.07 -6.62 -15.37
CA VAL A 369 -20.12 -6.98 -14.41
C VAL A 369 -21.45 -7.20 -15.15
N LEU A 370 -21.80 -6.33 -16.10
CA LEU A 370 -22.99 -6.51 -16.91
C LEU A 370 -22.92 -7.79 -17.74
N ASN A 371 -21.78 -8.07 -18.35
CA ASN A 371 -21.54 -9.29 -19.15
C ASN A 371 -21.70 -10.57 -18.30
N GLU A 372 -21.16 -10.58 -17.09
CA GLU A 372 -21.32 -11.70 -16.13
C GLU A 372 -22.80 -11.93 -15.76
N LYS A 373 -23.59 -10.86 -15.68
CA LYS A 373 -25.02 -10.93 -15.40
C LYS A 373 -25.87 -11.21 -16.65
N GLY A 374 -25.26 -11.31 -17.84
CA GLY A 374 -25.97 -11.51 -19.10
C GLY A 374 -26.84 -10.31 -19.53
N ILE A 375 -26.42 -9.11 -19.10
CA ILE A 375 -27.17 -7.86 -19.40
C ILE A 375 -26.63 -7.21 -20.64
N GLU A 376 -27.44 -7.06 -21.67
CA GLU A 376 -27.13 -6.26 -22.85
C GLU A 376 -27.67 -4.84 -22.65
N ALA A 377 -26.79 -3.86 -22.79
CA ALA A 377 -27.13 -2.44 -22.73
C ALA A 377 -26.17 -1.63 -23.62
N SER A 378 -26.68 -0.59 -24.28
CA SER A 378 -25.88 0.33 -25.08
C SER A 378 -24.88 1.08 -24.19
N ASP A 379 -23.73 1.48 -24.76
CA ASP A 379 -22.70 2.24 -24.03
C ASP A 379 -23.29 3.54 -23.48
N GLY A 380 -24.06 4.28 -24.28
CA GLY A 380 -24.69 5.52 -23.84
C GLY A 380 -25.62 5.33 -22.65
N LYS A 381 -26.37 4.21 -22.57
CA LYS A 381 -27.18 3.90 -21.37
C LYS A 381 -26.31 3.63 -20.16
N VAL A 382 -25.23 2.86 -20.32
CA VAL A 382 -24.33 2.54 -19.20
C VAL A 382 -23.64 3.81 -18.69
N GLU A 383 -23.18 4.69 -19.58
CA GLU A 383 -22.60 5.99 -19.22
C GLU A 383 -23.58 6.86 -18.43
N GLN A 384 -24.84 6.98 -18.90
CA GLN A 384 -25.88 7.72 -18.17
C GLN A 384 -26.12 7.16 -16.77
N VAL A 385 -26.16 5.83 -16.64
CA VAL A 385 -26.31 5.17 -15.34
C VAL A 385 -25.10 5.45 -14.43
N MET A 386 -23.88 5.42 -14.96
CA MET A 386 -22.68 5.76 -14.20
C MET A 386 -22.71 7.22 -13.71
N GLY A 387 -23.05 8.16 -14.59
CA GLY A 387 -23.20 9.58 -14.24
C GLY A 387 -24.22 9.82 -13.13
N LEU A 388 -25.35 9.12 -13.16
CA LEU A 388 -26.39 9.22 -12.12
C LEU A 388 -25.95 8.64 -10.77
N MET A 389 -25.14 7.57 -10.77
CA MET A 389 -24.96 6.76 -9.58
C MET A 389 -23.55 6.78 -8.96
N LYS A 390 -22.52 7.28 -9.66
CA LYS A 390 -21.13 7.29 -9.19
C LYS A 390 -20.91 8.00 -7.85
N GLU A 391 -21.71 9.03 -7.55
CA GLU A 391 -21.63 9.76 -6.27
C GLU A 391 -22.00 8.91 -5.04
N ARG A 392 -22.64 7.74 -5.26
CA ARG A 392 -23.13 6.84 -4.21
C ARG A 392 -22.27 5.62 -4.00
N ALA A 393 -21.26 5.41 -4.86
CA ALA A 393 -20.40 4.23 -4.83
C ALA A 393 -19.02 4.57 -4.24
N THR A 394 -18.45 3.59 -3.57
CA THR A 394 -17.05 3.59 -3.13
C THR A 394 -16.20 2.72 -4.05
N PHE A 395 -16.77 1.62 -4.55
CA PHE A 395 -16.10 0.66 -5.43
C PHE A 395 -16.96 0.37 -6.66
N VAL A 396 -16.31 0.02 -7.76
CA VAL A 396 -16.99 -0.41 -8.98
C VAL A 396 -17.87 -1.64 -8.74
N SER A 397 -17.45 -2.54 -7.84
CA SER A 397 -18.22 -3.74 -7.46
C SER A 397 -19.57 -3.43 -6.80
N GLU A 398 -19.72 -2.27 -6.16
CA GLU A 398 -20.97 -1.85 -5.52
C GLU A 398 -21.99 -1.34 -6.55
N LEU A 399 -21.54 -0.99 -7.76
CA LEU A 399 -22.41 -0.37 -8.77
C LEU A 399 -23.56 -1.27 -9.20
N TRP A 400 -23.38 -2.60 -9.24
CA TRP A 400 -24.49 -3.49 -9.59
C TRP A 400 -25.66 -3.40 -8.60
N GLU A 401 -25.39 -3.46 -7.32
CA GLU A 401 -26.44 -3.35 -6.30
C GLU A 401 -27.15 -1.99 -6.32
N LEU A 402 -26.37 -0.95 -6.65
CA LEU A 402 -26.87 0.42 -6.72
C LEU A 402 -27.67 0.71 -8.00
N THR A 403 -27.40 -0.03 -9.10
CA THR A 403 -27.91 0.31 -10.45
C THR A 403 -28.76 -0.76 -11.11
N SER A 404 -28.84 -1.98 -10.54
CA SER A 404 -29.52 -3.14 -11.15
C SER A 404 -30.93 -2.83 -11.62
N PHE A 405 -31.69 -2.01 -10.88
CA PHE A 405 -33.04 -1.59 -11.24
C PHE A 405 -33.09 -0.73 -12.51
N LEU A 406 -31.99 -0.13 -12.98
CA LEU A 406 -31.94 0.59 -14.25
C LEU A 406 -31.77 -0.34 -15.47
N PHE A 407 -31.33 -1.57 -15.23
CA PHE A 407 -31.14 -2.60 -16.25
C PHE A 407 -32.22 -3.66 -16.25
N VAL A 408 -32.69 -4.05 -15.06
CA VAL A 408 -33.69 -5.11 -14.86
C VAL A 408 -34.83 -4.54 -14.04
N ALA A 409 -36.05 -4.81 -14.47
CA ALA A 409 -37.25 -4.44 -13.70
C ALA A 409 -37.30 -5.20 -12.37
N PRO A 410 -37.86 -4.62 -11.31
CA PRO A 410 -37.97 -5.31 -10.03
C PRO A 410 -38.91 -6.53 -10.15
N ASP A 411 -38.42 -7.69 -9.74
CA ASP A 411 -39.22 -8.90 -9.64
C ASP A 411 -40.09 -8.94 -8.38
N ASP A 412 -39.64 -8.25 -7.32
CA ASP A 412 -40.31 -8.11 -6.04
C ASP A 412 -40.29 -6.67 -5.55
N TYR A 413 -41.27 -6.34 -4.70
CA TYR A 413 -41.41 -5.03 -4.08
C TYR A 413 -41.13 -5.15 -2.59
N ASP A 414 -40.38 -4.19 -2.05
CA ASP A 414 -40.06 -4.15 -0.61
C ASP A 414 -41.34 -4.19 0.20
N PRO A 415 -41.54 -5.21 1.08
CA PRO A 415 -42.82 -5.41 1.77
C PRO A 415 -43.19 -4.25 2.70
N LYS A 416 -42.19 -3.62 3.33
CA LYS A 416 -42.42 -2.48 4.23
C LYS A 416 -42.80 -1.22 3.44
N ALA A 417 -42.16 -1.01 2.30
CA ALA A 417 -42.51 0.08 1.40
C ALA A 417 -43.90 -0.14 0.77
N ALA A 418 -44.21 -1.35 0.35
CA ALA A 418 -45.54 -1.70 -0.18
C ALA A 418 -46.63 -1.48 0.86
N ALA A 419 -46.50 -1.99 2.08
CA ALA A 419 -47.45 -1.79 3.15
C ALA A 419 -47.66 -0.31 3.52
N LYS A 420 -46.62 0.52 3.34
CA LYS A 420 -46.66 1.95 3.67
C LYS A 420 -47.21 2.80 2.54
N PHE A 421 -46.86 2.53 1.29
CA PHE A 421 -47.09 3.41 0.15
C PHE A 421 -48.08 2.83 -0.90
N TRP A 422 -48.35 1.51 -0.90
CA TRP A 422 -49.28 0.87 -1.81
C TRP A 422 -50.61 0.59 -1.10
N LYS A 423 -51.30 1.65 -0.64
CA LYS A 423 -52.56 1.57 0.10
C LYS A 423 -53.45 2.77 -0.18
N GLY A 424 -54.74 2.64 0.18
CA GLY A 424 -55.74 3.69 -0.02
C GLY A 424 -55.88 4.01 -1.52
N ASP A 425 -55.89 5.31 -1.85
CA ASP A 425 -56.07 5.79 -3.22
C ASP A 425 -54.77 5.70 -4.08
N ASN A 426 -53.63 5.31 -3.49
CA ASN A 426 -52.36 5.36 -4.23
C ASN A 426 -52.33 4.46 -5.47
N PRO A 427 -52.89 3.22 -5.49
CA PRO A 427 -53.00 2.45 -6.73
C PRO A 427 -53.75 3.18 -7.84
N ALA A 428 -54.87 3.84 -7.51
CA ALA A 428 -55.64 4.63 -8.48
C ALA A 428 -54.89 5.85 -8.98
N ARG A 429 -54.14 6.54 -8.07
CA ARG A 429 -53.26 7.66 -8.41
C ARG A 429 -52.13 7.21 -9.34
N ILE A 430 -51.51 6.06 -9.09
CA ILE A 430 -50.47 5.51 -9.97
C ILE A 430 -51.03 5.13 -11.33
N ARG A 431 -52.27 4.67 -11.43
CA ARG A 431 -52.94 4.46 -12.73
C ARG A 431 -53.12 5.78 -13.48
N GLY A 432 -53.63 6.82 -12.81
CA GLY A 432 -53.73 8.17 -13.41
C GLY A 432 -52.35 8.75 -13.84
N LEU A 433 -51.32 8.56 -13.04
CA LEU A 433 -49.97 8.91 -13.40
C LEU A 433 -49.45 8.16 -14.64
N ARG A 434 -49.74 6.85 -14.71
CA ARG A 434 -49.41 6.00 -15.86
C ARG A 434 -50.07 6.54 -17.14
N ASP A 435 -51.37 6.91 -17.07
CA ASP A 435 -52.10 7.45 -18.20
C ASP A 435 -51.58 8.82 -18.63
N LEU A 436 -51.21 9.68 -17.69
CA LEU A 436 -50.53 10.94 -17.96
C LEU A 436 -49.21 10.72 -18.73
N LEU A 437 -48.36 9.84 -18.22
CA LEU A 437 -47.06 9.55 -18.83
C LEU A 437 -47.20 8.88 -20.21
N ALA A 438 -48.25 8.13 -20.46
CA ALA A 438 -48.50 7.54 -21.76
C ALA A 438 -48.75 8.59 -22.86
N THR A 439 -49.29 9.76 -22.51
CA THR A 439 -49.53 10.86 -23.46
C THR A 439 -48.35 11.79 -23.66
N ALA A 440 -47.28 11.63 -22.90
CA ALA A 440 -46.09 12.49 -22.97
C ALA A 440 -45.40 12.39 -24.34
N THR A 441 -45.22 13.49 -25.03
CA THR A 441 -44.51 13.58 -26.31
C THR A 441 -43.02 13.72 -26.14
N ASP A 442 -42.60 14.34 -25.05
CA ASP A 442 -41.23 14.46 -24.63
C ASP A 442 -41.10 13.82 -23.24
N PHE A 443 -40.20 12.83 -23.11
CA PHE A 443 -39.98 12.04 -21.91
C PHE A 443 -38.65 12.39 -21.19
N GLY A 444 -38.07 13.55 -21.53
CA GLY A 444 -36.93 14.08 -20.82
C GLY A 444 -37.25 14.46 -19.37
N LYS A 445 -36.26 14.45 -18.50
CA LYS A 445 -36.38 14.69 -17.05
C LYS A 445 -37.19 15.94 -16.73
N GLU A 446 -36.86 17.09 -17.32
CA GLU A 446 -37.50 18.38 -16.99
C GLU A 446 -38.99 18.40 -17.37
N ASN A 447 -39.33 17.91 -18.55
CA ASN A 447 -40.71 17.89 -19.03
C ASN A 447 -41.56 16.87 -18.27
N THR A 448 -41.02 15.71 -17.96
CA THR A 448 -41.67 14.67 -17.16
C THR A 448 -41.92 15.16 -15.74
N GLU A 449 -40.89 15.80 -15.09
CA GLU A 449 -41.05 16.38 -13.78
C GLU A 449 -42.11 17.45 -13.72
N LYS A 450 -42.08 18.41 -14.66
CA LYS A 450 -43.04 19.49 -14.76
C LYS A 450 -44.47 18.92 -14.92
N SER A 451 -44.68 18.02 -15.87
CA SER A 451 -46.01 17.41 -16.15
C SER A 451 -46.57 16.65 -14.95
N VAL A 452 -45.72 15.86 -14.28
CA VAL A 452 -46.14 15.08 -13.08
C VAL A 452 -46.43 16.00 -11.90
N MET A 453 -45.62 17.02 -11.65
CA MET A 453 -45.84 17.94 -10.53
C MET A 453 -47.05 18.82 -10.73
N GLU A 454 -47.31 19.31 -11.96
CA GLU A 454 -48.52 20.06 -12.32
C GLU A 454 -49.77 19.16 -12.16
N TRP A 455 -49.71 17.89 -12.59
CA TRP A 455 -50.80 16.93 -12.43
C TRP A 455 -51.09 16.63 -10.97
N ILE A 456 -50.06 16.42 -10.11
CA ILE A 456 -50.21 16.22 -8.66
C ILE A 456 -50.90 17.43 -8.03
N ALA A 457 -50.47 18.63 -8.38
CA ALA A 457 -51.04 19.88 -7.87
C ALA A 457 -52.47 20.10 -8.29
N ALA A 458 -52.80 19.88 -9.57
CA ALA A 458 -54.13 20.06 -10.12
C ALA A 458 -55.20 19.09 -9.51
N ASN A 459 -54.73 17.94 -9.02
CA ASN A 459 -55.59 16.95 -8.35
C ASN A 459 -55.52 17.04 -6.81
N GLU A 460 -54.79 17.99 -6.26
CA GLU A 460 -54.60 18.19 -4.81
C GLU A 460 -54.05 16.91 -4.10
N TYR A 461 -53.24 16.12 -4.80
CA TYR A 461 -52.70 14.87 -4.25
C TYR A 461 -51.51 15.15 -3.31
N PRO A 462 -51.34 14.32 -2.25
CA PRO A 462 -50.17 14.40 -1.38
C PRO A 462 -48.89 13.99 -2.14
N THR A 463 -48.08 14.95 -2.53
CA THR A 463 -46.88 14.74 -3.37
C THR A 463 -45.99 13.60 -2.84
N GLY A 464 -45.69 13.58 -1.55
CA GLY A 464 -44.86 12.54 -0.96
C GLY A 464 -45.40 11.13 -1.06
N GLN A 465 -46.75 10.97 -1.01
CA GLN A 465 -47.39 9.65 -1.15
C GLN A 465 -47.33 9.17 -2.59
N VAL A 466 -47.67 10.05 -3.56
CA VAL A 466 -47.63 9.72 -4.99
C VAL A 466 -46.19 9.39 -5.40
N MET A 467 -45.22 10.22 -5.05
CA MET A 467 -43.84 10.02 -5.44
C MET A 467 -43.20 8.77 -4.83
N ASN A 468 -43.55 8.40 -3.59
CA ASN A 468 -43.08 7.15 -2.99
C ASN A 468 -43.74 5.92 -3.59
N ALA A 469 -45.04 5.96 -3.93
CA ALA A 469 -45.70 4.89 -4.63
C ALA A 469 -45.17 4.73 -6.07
N PHE A 470 -44.87 5.85 -6.74
CA PHE A 470 -44.20 5.87 -8.05
C PHE A 470 -42.83 5.23 -7.98
N ARG A 471 -42.03 5.62 -7.00
CA ARG A 471 -40.72 5.04 -6.77
C ARG A 471 -40.75 3.53 -6.51
N LEU A 472 -41.67 3.09 -5.66
CA LEU A 472 -41.90 1.67 -5.41
C LEU A 472 -42.23 0.92 -6.72
N ALA A 473 -43.07 1.50 -7.57
CA ALA A 473 -43.46 0.88 -8.84
C ALA A 473 -42.27 0.71 -9.80
N ILE A 474 -41.41 1.69 -9.88
CA ILE A 474 -40.27 1.70 -10.84
C ILE A 474 -39.04 0.97 -10.33
N ILE A 475 -38.70 1.15 -9.05
CA ILE A 475 -37.46 0.67 -8.45
C ILE A 475 -37.66 -0.57 -7.56
N GLY A 476 -38.88 -0.81 -7.08
CA GLY A 476 -39.19 -1.87 -6.11
C GLY A 476 -38.88 -1.51 -4.65
N LYS A 477 -38.34 -0.31 -4.38
CA LYS A 477 -37.89 0.19 -3.06
C LYS A 477 -38.38 1.62 -2.83
N SER A 478 -38.29 2.10 -1.58
CA SER A 478 -38.69 3.48 -1.22
C SER A 478 -37.54 4.48 -1.29
N THR A 479 -36.33 4.04 -1.57
CA THR A 479 -35.12 4.88 -1.67
C THR A 479 -34.45 4.75 -3.03
N GLY A 480 -33.82 5.80 -3.51
CA GLY A 480 -33.14 5.80 -4.81
C GLY A 480 -32.85 7.22 -5.30
N PRO A 481 -32.37 7.36 -6.55
CA PRO A 481 -32.13 8.66 -7.19
C PRO A 481 -33.43 9.38 -7.55
N SER A 482 -33.33 10.53 -8.22
CA SER A 482 -34.50 11.24 -8.75
C SER A 482 -35.32 10.34 -9.67
N MET A 483 -36.62 10.27 -9.46
CA MET A 483 -37.51 9.44 -10.28
C MET A 483 -37.57 9.88 -11.74
N PHE A 484 -37.39 11.17 -11.99
CA PHE A 484 -37.44 11.73 -13.33
C PHE A 484 -36.18 11.41 -14.14
N GLU A 485 -34.99 11.39 -13.48
CA GLU A 485 -33.74 10.88 -14.06
C GLU A 485 -33.82 9.38 -14.36
N VAL A 486 -34.40 8.61 -13.44
CA VAL A 486 -34.63 7.18 -13.65
C VAL A 486 -35.53 6.93 -14.85
N CYS A 487 -36.64 7.68 -14.95
CA CYS A 487 -37.57 7.54 -16.06
C CYS A 487 -36.97 7.94 -17.41
N GLU A 488 -36.17 8.99 -17.45
CA GLU A 488 -35.44 9.38 -18.66
C GLU A 488 -34.51 8.27 -19.15
N ILE A 489 -33.73 7.64 -18.26
CA ILE A 489 -32.81 6.52 -18.59
C ILE A 489 -33.61 5.26 -19.03
N LEU A 490 -34.74 4.94 -18.38
CA LEU A 490 -35.55 3.79 -18.71
C LEU A 490 -36.30 4.01 -20.04
N GLY A 491 -36.67 5.23 -20.32
CA GLY A 491 -37.55 5.59 -21.42
C GLY A 491 -39.03 5.35 -21.09
N ARG A 492 -39.89 5.90 -21.95
CA ARG A 492 -41.37 5.86 -21.75
C ARG A 492 -41.90 4.43 -21.65
N ASP A 493 -41.56 3.60 -22.61
CA ASP A 493 -42.20 2.26 -22.75
C ASP A 493 -41.86 1.34 -21.55
N GLU A 494 -40.61 1.35 -21.08
CA GLU A 494 -40.19 0.57 -19.90
C GLU A 494 -40.81 1.16 -18.62
N THR A 495 -40.90 2.49 -18.50
CA THR A 495 -41.57 3.12 -17.36
C THR A 495 -43.03 2.72 -17.28
N LEU A 496 -43.79 2.77 -18.39
CA LEU A 496 -45.16 2.36 -18.45
C LEU A 496 -45.32 0.87 -18.14
N ARG A 497 -44.46 0.01 -18.69
CA ARG A 497 -44.46 -1.42 -18.42
C ARG A 497 -44.32 -1.74 -16.93
N ARG A 498 -43.44 -1.02 -16.21
CA ARG A 498 -43.26 -1.20 -14.76
C ARG A 498 -44.45 -0.70 -13.95
N LEU A 499 -45.08 0.40 -14.35
CA LEU A 499 -46.33 0.85 -13.74
C LEU A 499 -47.46 -0.14 -13.92
N ASP A 500 -47.60 -0.72 -15.11
CA ASP A 500 -48.60 -1.76 -15.39
C ASP A 500 -48.30 -3.05 -14.58
N ALA A 501 -47.03 -3.42 -14.40
CA ALA A 501 -46.62 -4.60 -13.66
C ALA A 501 -47.03 -4.53 -12.17
N ILE A 502 -46.76 -3.40 -11.48
CA ILE A 502 -47.14 -3.27 -10.06
C ILE A 502 -48.66 -3.23 -9.90
N LEU A 503 -49.39 -2.53 -10.81
CA LEU A 503 -50.85 -2.49 -10.80
C LEU A 503 -51.47 -3.87 -10.96
N THR A 504 -50.82 -4.73 -11.75
CA THR A 504 -51.25 -6.12 -11.94
C THR A 504 -50.92 -6.99 -10.73
N ARG A 505 -49.71 -6.85 -10.19
CA ARG A 505 -49.16 -7.75 -9.15
C ARG A 505 -49.70 -7.47 -7.76
N LEU A 506 -49.81 -6.20 -7.38
CA LEU A 506 -50.29 -5.78 -6.05
C LEU A 506 -51.78 -5.38 -6.05
N GLY A 507 -52.43 -5.38 -7.24
CA GLY A 507 -53.84 -5.05 -7.38
C GLY A 507 -54.18 -3.60 -7.07
N THR A 508 -55.49 -3.32 -6.98
CA THR A 508 -56.05 -1.99 -6.74
C THR A 508 -56.05 -1.58 -5.26
N GLY A 509 -55.43 -2.37 -4.37
CA GLY A 509 -55.36 -2.06 -2.93
C GLY A 509 -56.61 -2.42 -2.14
N GLU A 510 -57.61 -3.04 -2.75
CA GLU A 510 -58.84 -3.44 -2.06
C GLU A 510 -58.74 -4.79 -1.31
N ASN A 511 -57.59 -5.51 -1.45
CA ASN A 511 -57.39 -6.84 -0.86
C ASN A 511 -56.03 -6.97 -0.13
N ALA A 512 -55.56 -5.95 0.59
CA ALA A 512 -54.40 -6.05 1.46
C ALA A 512 -54.73 -5.66 2.90
#